data_f78810ac17aa4fa36d94ae340f465790
#
_entry.id   f78810ac17aa4fa36d94ae340f465790
#
_cell.length_a   1.000
_cell.length_b   1.000
_cell.length_c   1.000
_cell.angle_alpha   90.00
_cell.angle_beta   90.00
_cell.angle_gamma   90.00
#
_symmetry.space_group_name_H-M   'P 1'
#
loop_
_entity.id
_entity.type
_entity.pdbx_description
1 polymer ?
#
loop_
_entity_poly.entity_id
_entity_poly.type
_entity_poly.pdbx_seq_one_letter_code
_entity_poly.pdbx_strand_id
1 'polypeptide(L)'
;ATTGKNKKDTILETVSNLNGALVMYTSVQSMDTVTLENVKRRNIKTNIMRDLQQEAESKGIKTLTETILGLPGETFESHKEGIFMLINMGIKQFTNYQFMLLKGAEMEETEAKEKFRLKTAFRILPRNWGKYREQKIFEIEEIAYQTSTLPYNDYLRARKFHLTMMIYYNGFYFEPLIRFLENNGVRIEVWLNQLDSLVYEEGGLEIRKIFNDFHRETENELFKTHKDCVDFYSEEKNFQRLKRGQVGGNLLMKYRAEAN
;
A
#
# COMPACT_ATOMS: atom_id res chain seq x y z
N ALA A 1 12.47 -11.79 -4.85
CA ALA A 1 11.87 -10.64 -5.53
C ALA A 1 12.76 -10.24 -6.71
N THR A 2 12.19 -10.20 -7.89
CA THR A 2 12.90 -9.80 -9.11
C THR A 2 12.43 -8.41 -9.49
N THR A 3 13.32 -7.44 -9.42
CA THR A 3 13.04 -6.10 -9.93
C THR A 3 13.59 -6.00 -11.35
N GLY A 4 12.80 -5.60 -12.33
CA GLY A 4 13.22 -5.42 -13.73
C GLY A 4 14.25 -4.30 -13.96
N LYS A 5 14.92 -3.83 -12.91
CA LYS A 5 15.82 -2.68 -12.96
C LYS A 5 17.13 -2.94 -13.71
N ASN A 6 17.66 -4.16 -13.61
CA ASN A 6 18.88 -4.57 -14.29
C ASN A 6 18.65 -5.91 -14.99
N LYS A 7 19.25 -6.11 -16.17
CA LYS A 7 19.15 -7.35 -16.96
C LYS A 7 17.70 -7.76 -17.27
N LYS A 8 16.90 -6.81 -17.76
CA LYS A 8 15.49 -6.94 -18.11
C LYS A 8 15.18 -8.25 -18.85
N ASP A 9 15.89 -8.52 -19.93
CA ASP A 9 15.62 -9.67 -20.82
C ASP A 9 15.84 -11.00 -20.10
N THR A 10 16.93 -11.12 -19.32
CA THR A 10 17.22 -12.31 -18.51
C THR A 10 16.14 -12.55 -17.45
N ILE A 11 15.64 -11.49 -16.82
CA ILE A 11 14.59 -11.61 -15.80
C ILE A 11 13.27 -12.06 -16.43
N LEU A 12 12.88 -11.44 -17.56
CA LEU A 12 11.66 -11.81 -18.27
C LEU A 12 11.71 -13.26 -18.76
N GLU A 13 12.82 -13.67 -19.34
CA GLU A 13 13.04 -15.05 -19.78
C GLU A 13 12.95 -16.04 -18.60
N THR A 14 13.65 -15.74 -17.50
CA THR A 14 13.65 -16.59 -16.31
C THR A 14 12.23 -16.72 -15.73
N VAL A 15 11.51 -15.61 -15.56
CA VAL A 15 10.15 -15.63 -15.01
C VAL A 15 9.17 -16.32 -15.95
N SER A 16 9.31 -16.12 -17.27
CA SER A 16 8.51 -16.82 -18.27
C SER A 16 8.69 -18.34 -18.20
N ASN A 17 9.93 -18.82 -18.08
CA ASN A 17 10.23 -20.25 -17.97
C ASN A 17 9.69 -20.91 -16.69
N LEU A 18 9.34 -20.11 -15.68
CA LEU A 18 8.74 -20.59 -14.43
C LEU A 18 7.20 -20.67 -14.50
N ASN A 19 6.60 -20.45 -15.67
CA ASN A 19 5.17 -20.67 -15.94
C ASN A 19 4.21 -20.07 -14.86
N GLY A 20 4.49 -18.85 -14.43
CA GLY A 20 3.65 -18.14 -13.45
C GLY A 20 3.91 -18.47 -11.98
N ALA A 21 4.92 -19.29 -11.67
CA ALA A 21 5.33 -19.57 -10.29
C ALA A 21 5.92 -18.34 -9.59
N LEU A 22 6.41 -17.35 -10.35
CA LEU A 22 6.92 -16.09 -9.82
C LEU A 22 6.13 -14.91 -10.40
N VAL A 23 5.91 -13.91 -9.54
CA VAL A 23 5.39 -12.60 -9.90
C VAL A 23 6.58 -11.66 -10.12
N MET A 24 6.55 -10.87 -11.17
CA MET A 24 7.55 -9.85 -11.42
C MET A 24 7.20 -8.56 -10.67
N TYR A 25 8.10 -8.13 -9.81
CA TYR A 25 7.95 -6.90 -9.04
C TYR A 25 8.59 -5.72 -9.77
N THR A 26 7.84 -4.63 -9.90
CA THR A 26 8.34 -3.33 -10.34
C THR A 26 8.20 -2.34 -9.20
N SER A 27 9.07 -2.46 -8.19
CA SER A 27 9.02 -1.60 -7.00
C SER A 27 9.39 -0.17 -7.34
N VAL A 28 8.42 0.72 -7.34
CA VAL A 28 8.55 2.13 -7.72
C VAL A 28 8.70 3.03 -6.50
N GLN A 29 8.06 2.69 -5.40
CA GLN A 29 7.94 3.43 -4.15
C GLN A 29 7.12 4.72 -4.27
N SER A 30 7.48 5.64 -5.17
CA SER A 30 6.74 6.83 -5.56
C SER A 30 7.02 7.17 -7.02
N MET A 31 6.11 7.89 -7.68
CA MET A 31 6.33 8.47 -9.02
C MET A 31 6.68 9.96 -8.95
N ASP A 32 6.60 10.56 -7.77
CA ASP A 32 6.93 11.96 -7.54
C ASP A 32 8.46 12.16 -7.48
N THR A 33 8.97 13.08 -8.27
CA THR A 33 10.42 13.31 -8.41
C THR A 33 11.01 13.93 -7.15
N VAL A 34 10.31 14.85 -6.49
CA VAL A 34 10.78 15.51 -5.26
C VAL A 34 10.85 14.50 -4.13
N THR A 35 9.85 13.65 -4.03
CA THR A 35 9.81 12.55 -3.07
C THR A 35 10.99 11.58 -3.29
N LEU A 36 11.25 11.19 -4.54
CA LEU A 36 12.36 10.29 -4.86
C LEU A 36 13.73 10.92 -4.53
N GLU A 37 13.91 12.21 -4.80
CA GLU A 37 15.12 12.94 -4.43
C GLU A 37 15.34 12.97 -2.92
N ASN A 38 14.29 13.25 -2.15
CA ASN A 38 14.36 13.28 -0.69
C ASN A 38 14.76 11.93 -0.07
N VAL A 39 14.31 10.82 -0.67
CA VAL A 39 14.68 9.46 -0.21
C VAL A 39 15.87 8.88 -0.96
N LYS A 40 16.59 9.69 -1.76
CA LYS A 40 17.79 9.32 -2.54
C LYS A 40 17.55 8.10 -3.44
N ARG A 41 16.38 8.04 -4.06
CA ARG A 41 15.97 6.94 -4.96
C ARG A 41 15.78 7.44 -6.39
N ARG A 42 15.87 6.50 -7.32
CA ARG A 42 15.58 6.75 -8.74
C ARG A 42 14.79 5.57 -9.30
N ASN A 43 13.72 5.90 -10.00
CA ASN A 43 12.99 4.91 -10.78
C ASN A 43 13.71 4.57 -12.09
N ILE A 44 13.36 3.43 -12.68
CA ILE A 44 13.65 3.21 -14.11
C ILE A 44 12.83 4.20 -14.94
N LYS A 45 13.31 4.53 -16.12
CA LYS A 45 12.60 5.45 -17.02
C LYS A 45 11.21 4.90 -17.34
N THR A 46 10.20 5.78 -17.38
CA THR A 46 8.78 5.42 -17.59
C THR A 46 8.52 4.67 -18.88
N ASN A 47 9.24 5.01 -19.97
CA ASN A 47 9.15 4.27 -21.22
C ASN A 47 9.67 2.81 -21.07
N ILE A 48 10.80 2.61 -20.39
CA ILE A 48 11.33 1.27 -20.12
C ILE A 48 10.37 0.47 -19.23
N MET A 49 9.75 1.11 -18.26
CA MET A 49 8.76 0.46 -17.39
C MET A 49 7.53 0.01 -18.18
N ARG A 50 7.03 0.86 -19.08
CA ARG A 50 5.90 0.55 -19.97
C ARG A 50 6.23 -0.62 -20.90
N ASP A 51 7.39 -0.57 -21.57
CA ASP A 51 7.84 -1.65 -22.46
C ASP A 51 7.97 -2.98 -21.71
N LEU A 52 8.54 -2.93 -20.50
CA LEU A 52 8.67 -4.09 -19.61
C LEU A 52 7.30 -4.68 -19.23
N GLN A 53 6.33 -3.83 -18.93
CA GLN A 53 4.97 -4.22 -18.57
C GLN A 53 4.26 -4.87 -19.77
N GLN A 54 4.34 -4.27 -20.96
CA GLN A 54 3.74 -4.81 -22.17
C GLN A 54 4.34 -6.16 -22.55
N GLU A 55 5.66 -6.30 -22.44
CA GLU A 55 6.33 -7.56 -22.71
C GLU A 55 5.97 -8.65 -21.68
N ALA A 56 5.88 -8.30 -20.40
CA ALA A 56 5.42 -9.22 -19.36
C ALA A 56 3.98 -9.69 -19.64
N GLU A 57 3.08 -8.77 -19.99
CA GLU A 57 1.68 -9.08 -20.31
C GLU A 57 1.57 -10.01 -21.53
N SER A 58 2.34 -9.74 -22.59
CA SER A 58 2.37 -10.60 -23.81
C SER A 58 2.82 -12.04 -23.52
N LYS A 59 3.63 -12.23 -22.49
CA LYS A 59 4.11 -13.54 -22.01
C LYS A 59 3.25 -14.15 -20.89
N GLY A 60 2.13 -13.52 -20.53
CA GLY A 60 1.28 -13.98 -19.44
C GLY A 60 1.91 -13.89 -18.04
N ILE A 61 2.99 -13.10 -17.89
CA ILE A 61 3.68 -12.90 -16.61
C ILE A 61 2.88 -11.93 -15.75
N LYS A 62 2.53 -12.36 -14.54
CA LYS A 62 1.89 -11.48 -13.55
C LYS A 62 2.88 -10.45 -13.03
N THR A 63 2.48 -9.19 -13.04
CA THR A 63 3.25 -8.07 -12.52
C THR A 63 2.59 -7.45 -11.31
N LEU A 64 3.40 -6.95 -10.39
CA LEU A 64 2.97 -6.25 -9.19
C LEU A 64 3.87 -5.05 -8.94
N THR A 65 3.28 -3.93 -8.59
CA THR A 65 4.00 -2.72 -8.22
C THR A 65 3.79 -2.41 -6.74
N GLU A 66 4.84 -1.91 -6.11
CA GLU A 66 4.85 -1.50 -4.71
C GLU A 66 5.05 0.01 -4.64
N THR A 67 4.15 0.69 -3.90
CA THR A 67 4.25 2.11 -3.58
C THR A 67 4.30 2.30 -2.07
N ILE A 68 4.85 3.42 -1.60
CA ILE A 68 4.97 3.75 -0.19
C ILE A 68 4.31 5.10 0.06
N LEU A 69 3.24 5.12 0.85
CA LEU A 69 2.58 6.33 1.29
C LEU A 69 3.34 7.01 2.41
N GLY A 70 3.46 8.33 2.33
CA GLY A 70 4.01 9.16 3.40
C GLY A 70 5.51 9.33 3.34
N LEU A 71 6.14 9.07 2.21
CA LEU A 71 7.53 9.43 1.97
C LEU A 71 7.70 10.96 2.02
N PRO A 72 8.86 11.46 2.49
CA PRO A 72 9.13 12.89 2.59
C PRO A 72 8.98 13.64 1.26
N GLY A 73 8.15 14.67 1.24
CA GLY A 73 7.85 15.47 0.05
C GLY A 73 6.58 15.05 -0.69
N GLU A 74 6.07 13.84 -0.46
CA GLU A 74 4.84 13.36 -1.08
C GLU A 74 3.60 14.05 -0.50
N THR A 75 2.64 14.40 -1.36
CA THR A 75 1.29 14.83 -0.98
C THR A 75 0.29 13.72 -1.29
N PHE A 76 -0.94 13.83 -0.81
CA PHE A 76 -2.01 12.91 -1.22
C PHE A 76 -2.23 12.94 -2.72
N GLU A 77 -2.24 14.12 -3.30
CA GLU A 77 -2.45 14.33 -4.73
C GLU A 77 -1.32 13.70 -5.55
N SER A 78 -0.06 13.96 -5.21
CA SER A 78 1.09 13.38 -5.96
C SER A 78 1.15 11.87 -5.82
N HIS A 79 0.78 11.31 -4.66
CA HIS A 79 0.66 9.87 -4.44
C HIS A 79 -0.41 9.24 -5.34
N LYS A 80 -1.60 9.83 -5.37
CA LYS A 80 -2.74 9.40 -6.18
C LYS A 80 -2.44 9.49 -7.67
N GLU A 81 -1.88 10.61 -8.13
CA GLU A 81 -1.44 10.80 -9.51
C GLU A 81 -0.38 9.76 -9.91
N GLY A 82 0.57 9.47 -9.02
CA GLY A 82 1.58 8.43 -9.24
C GLY A 82 0.97 7.06 -9.48
N ILE A 83 -0.05 6.68 -8.70
CA ILE A 83 -0.81 5.43 -8.89
C ILE A 83 -1.54 5.46 -10.23
N PHE A 84 -2.18 6.56 -10.61
CA PHE A 84 -2.85 6.69 -11.90
C PHE A 84 -1.88 6.61 -13.09
N MET A 85 -0.68 7.19 -12.98
CA MET A 85 0.36 7.01 -14.00
C MET A 85 0.72 5.53 -14.18
N LEU A 86 0.84 4.77 -13.08
CA LEU A 86 1.14 3.34 -13.13
C LEU A 86 0.00 2.53 -13.73
N ILE A 87 -1.26 2.85 -13.43
CA ILE A 87 -2.44 2.26 -14.08
C ILE A 87 -2.39 2.48 -15.60
N ASN A 88 -2.11 3.72 -16.03
CA ASN A 88 -2.00 4.07 -17.44
C ASN A 88 -0.79 3.43 -18.17
N MET A 89 0.15 2.86 -17.40
CA MET A 89 1.24 2.02 -17.94
C MET A 89 0.85 0.54 -18.02
N GLY A 90 -0.37 0.17 -17.61
CA GLY A 90 -0.87 -1.20 -17.64
C GLY A 90 -0.63 -2.00 -16.35
N ILE A 91 -0.16 -1.37 -15.27
CA ILE A 91 0.01 -2.05 -13.97
C ILE A 91 -1.37 -2.40 -13.41
N LYS A 92 -1.61 -3.69 -13.17
CA LYS A 92 -2.92 -4.21 -12.71
C LYS A 92 -2.96 -4.57 -11.23
N GLN A 93 -1.82 -4.63 -10.56
CA GLN A 93 -1.74 -4.97 -9.14
C GLN A 93 -0.81 -4.02 -8.39
N PHE A 94 -1.29 -3.58 -7.23
CA PHE A 94 -0.58 -2.67 -6.35
C PHE A 94 -0.49 -3.23 -4.93
N THR A 95 0.66 -3.05 -4.30
CA THR A 95 0.81 -3.12 -2.85
C THR A 95 1.18 -1.73 -2.36
N ASN A 96 0.28 -1.12 -1.60
CA ASN A 96 0.49 0.21 -1.04
C ASN A 96 0.95 0.06 0.41
N TYR A 97 2.25 0.23 0.65
CA TYR A 97 2.83 0.26 1.98
C TYR A 97 2.70 1.64 2.61
N GLN A 98 2.86 1.71 3.91
CA GLN A 98 3.06 2.96 4.64
C GLN A 98 4.55 3.12 4.91
N PHE A 99 4.99 4.37 4.99
CA PHE A 99 6.39 4.67 5.25
C PHE A 99 6.77 4.21 6.65
N MET A 100 7.59 3.16 6.71
CA MET A 100 8.11 2.55 7.94
C MET A 100 9.52 3.05 8.21
N LEU A 101 9.77 3.47 9.44
CA LEU A 101 11.09 3.89 9.89
C LEU A 101 11.88 2.67 10.35
N LEU A 102 12.89 2.32 9.57
CA LEU A 102 13.76 1.19 9.88
C LEU A 102 14.90 1.64 10.77
N LYS A 103 15.15 0.90 11.86
CA LYS A 103 16.27 1.19 12.77
C LYS A 103 17.60 1.19 12.03
N GLY A 104 18.37 2.24 12.24
CA GLY A 104 19.66 2.46 11.59
C GLY A 104 19.59 3.01 10.18
N ALA A 105 18.38 3.32 9.66
CA ALA A 105 18.22 4.03 8.40
C ALA A 105 18.23 5.55 8.63
N GLU A 106 18.71 6.31 7.65
CA GLU A 106 18.81 7.78 7.70
C GLU A 106 17.49 8.47 8.15
N MET A 107 16.35 7.94 7.72
CA MET A 107 15.04 8.51 8.04
C MET A 107 14.56 8.27 9.48
N GLU A 108 15.23 7.39 10.22
CA GLU A 108 14.98 7.19 11.65
C GLU A 108 15.70 8.22 12.52
N GLU A 109 16.74 8.86 12.00
CA GLU A 109 17.53 9.84 12.72
C GLU A 109 16.69 11.09 13.05
N THR A 110 16.99 11.70 14.20
CA THR A 110 16.28 12.89 14.71
C THR A 110 16.31 14.03 13.70
N GLU A 111 17.46 14.27 13.06
CA GLU A 111 17.63 15.32 12.05
C GLU A 111 16.67 15.14 10.86
N ALA A 112 16.51 13.92 10.36
CA ALA A 112 15.58 13.63 9.26
C ALA A 112 14.12 13.80 9.71
N LYS A 113 13.77 13.31 10.91
CA LYS A 113 12.43 13.48 11.50
C LYS A 113 12.07 14.97 11.65
N GLU A 114 12.99 15.79 12.13
CA GLU A 114 12.78 17.24 12.26
C GLU A 114 12.68 17.93 10.90
N LYS A 115 13.62 17.66 9.99
CA LYS A 115 13.65 18.22 8.64
C LYS A 115 12.34 18.03 7.89
N PHE A 116 11.81 16.83 7.92
CA PHE A 116 10.59 16.48 7.21
C PHE A 116 9.32 16.54 8.08
N ARG A 117 9.45 16.98 9.34
CA ARG A 117 8.36 17.07 10.33
C ARG A 117 7.57 15.78 10.44
N LEU A 118 8.29 14.65 10.51
CA LEU A 118 7.66 13.35 10.61
C LEU A 118 6.96 13.19 11.95
N LYS A 119 5.68 12.84 11.93
CA LYS A 119 4.98 12.32 13.10
C LYS A 119 4.79 10.82 12.92
N THR A 120 5.20 10.08 13.94
CA THR A 120 5.24 8.63 13.88
C THR A 120 4.34 8.00 14.94
N ALA A 121 3.92 6.78 14.68
CA ALA A 121 3.17 5.95 15.60
C ALA A 121 3.59 4.49 15.43
N PHE A 122 3.23 3.68 16.42
CA PHE A 122 3.61 2.28 16.50
C PHE A 122 2.40 1.39 16.25
N ARG A 123 2.61 0.29 15.53
CA ARG A 123 1.60 -0.75 15.37
C ARG A 123 2.26 -2.12 15.29
N ILE A 124 1.46 -3.16 15.53
CA ILE A 124 1.93 -4.52 15.37
C ILE A 124 2.12 -4.86 13.88
N LEU A 125 3.22 -5.52 13.55
CA LEU A 125 3.42 -6.05 12.21
C LEU A 125 2.52 -7.29 12.02
N PRO A 126 1.60 -7.28 11.04
CA PRO A 126 0.65 -8.37 10.85
C PRO A 126 1.33 -9.74 10.70
N ARG A 127 0.85 -10.73 11.45
CA ARG A 127 1.35 -12.13 11.48
C ARG A 127 2.73 -12.32 12.12
N ASN A 128 3.40 -11.28 12.60
CA ASN A 128 4.72 -11.36 13.21
C ASN A 128 4.61 -11.22 14.74
N TRP A 129 4.00 -12.22 15.35
CA TRP A 129 3.83 -12.33 16.79
C TRP A 129 3.65 -13.81 17.20
N GLY A 130 3.88 -14.09 18.46
CA GLY A 130 3.71 -15.43 18.96
C GLY A 130 3.79 -15.53 20.47
N LYS A 131 3.51 -16.74 21.00
CA LYS A 131 3.78 -17.09 22.40
C LYS A 131 4.83 -18.18 22.41
N TYR A 132 5.97 -17.91 23.03
CA TYR A 132 7.09 -18.83 23.19
C TYR A 132 7.23 -19.14 24.67
N ARG A 133 6.91 -20.37 25.07
CA ARG A 133 6.71 -20.76 26.46
C ARG A 133 5.62 -19.86 27.08
N GLU A 134 5.95 -19.11 28.16
CA GLU A 134 5.00 -18.17 28.78
C GLU A 134 5.12 -16.72 28.29
N GLN A 135 6.06 -16.45 27.38
CA GLN A 135 6.36 -15.10 26.90
C GLN A 135 5.67 -14.79 25.59
N LYS A 136 4.89 -13.71 25.55
CA LYS A 136 4.30 -13.15 24.32
C LYS A 136 5.34 -12.24 23.66
N ILE A 137 5.56 -12.43 22.36
CA ILE A 137 6.52 -11.65 21.56
C ILE A 137 5.77 -11.04 20.40
N PHE A 138 6.03 -9.75 20.15
CA PHE A 138 5.41 -8.96 19.10
C PHE A 138 6.49 -8.22 18.32
N GLU A 139 6.39 -8.26 17.00
CA GLU A 139 7.15 -7.38 16.12
C GLU A 139 6.32 -6.10 15.89
N ILE A 140 6.91 -4.97 16.27
CA ILE A 140 6.27 -3.66 16.22
C ILE A 140 7.02 -2.80 15.22
N GLU A 141 6.28 -2.20 14.31
CA GLU A 141 6.81 -1.23 13.35
C GLU A 141 6.47 0.21 13.75
N GLU A 142 7.41 1.12 13.51
CA GLU A 142 7.19 2.56 13.60
C GLU A 142 6.88 3.09 12.21
N ILE A 143 5.72 3.73 12.03
CA ILE A 143 5.30 4.30 10.73
C ILE A 143 5.15 5.81 10.83
N ALA A 144 5.46 6.52 9.75
CA ALA A 144 5.13 7.93 9.62
C ALA A 144 3.69 8.06 9.10
N TYR A 145 2.83 8.71 9.89
CA TYR A 145 1.44 8.99 9.53
C TYR A 145 1.19 10.46 9.17
N GLN A 146 2.21 11.31 9.34
CA GLN A 146 2.18 12.70 8.92
C GLN A 146 3.60 13.17 8.57
N THR A 147 3.70 14.02 7.55
CA THR A 147 4.94 14.69 7.16
C THR A 147 4.67 16.20 6.98
N SER A 148 5.68 16.97 6.58
CA SER A 148 5.52 18.39 6.23
C SER A 148 4.58 18.63 5.05
N THR A 149 4.40 17.63 4.16
CA THR A 149 3.61 17.72 2.93
C THR A 149 2.38 16.83 2.92
N LEU A 150 2.29 15.88 3.85
CA LEU A 150 1.15 14.97 4.02
C LEU A 150 0.56 15.15 5.42
N PRO A 151 -0.44 16.02 5.63
CA PRO A 151 -1.17 16.13 6.89
C PRO A 151 -1.88 14.84 7.27
N TYR A 152 -2.20 14.64 8.55
CA TYR A 152 -2.87 13.41 9.03
C TYR A 152 -4.20 13.12 8.32
N ASN A 153 -5.00 14.14 8.05
CA ASN A 153 -6.26 13.95 7.30
C ASN A 153 -6.01 13.44 5.88
N ASP A 154 -4.94 13.87 5.23
CA ASP A 154 -4.58 13.39 3.90
C ASP A 154 -3.98 11.99 3.93
N TYR A 155 -3.27 11.61 5.01
CA TYR A 155 -2.91 10.22 5.26
C TYR A 155 -4.17 9.33 5.34
N LEU A 156 -5.18 9.72 6.10
CA LEU A 156 -6.44 8.98 6.21
C LEU A 156 -7.17 8.91 4.86
N ARG A 157 -7.21 10.01 4.08
CA ARG A 157 -7.76 10.03 2.72
C ARG A 157 -7.02 9.05 1.80
N ALA A 158 -5.70 9.03 1.85
CA ALA A 158 -4.89 8.10 1.06
C ALA A 158 -5.16 6.64 1.46
N ARG A 159 -5.30 6.36 2.75
CA ARG A 159 -5.67 5.00 3.23
C ARG A 159 -7.04 4.57 2.70
N LYS A 160 -8.03 5.48 2.68
CA LYS A 160 -9.35 5.23 2.08
C LYS A 160 -9.24 4.96 0.58
N PHE A 161 -8.48 5.77 -0.15
CA PHE A 161 -8.22 5.56 -1.56
C PHE A 161 -7.55 4.19 -1.83
N HIS A 162 -6.63 3.77 -0.96
CA HIS A 162 -6.04 2.43 -1.06
C HIS A 162 -7.08 1.32 -0.89
N LEU A 163 -8.08 1.50 -0.04
CA LEU A 163 -9.18 0.53 0.09
C LEU A 163 -10.04 0.51 -1.19
N THR A 164 -10.37 1.67 -1.76
CA THR A 164 -11.04 1.77 -3.06
C THR A 164 -10.28 1.00 -4.13
N MET A 165 -8.96 1.22 -4.23
CA MET A 165 -8.09 0.49 -5.14
C MET A 165 -8.07 -1.02 -4.87
N MET A 166 -8.03 -1.42 -3.60
CA MET A 166 -7.96 -2.82 -3.21
C MET A 166 -9.25 -3.58 -3.55
N ILE A 167 -10.42 -2.95 -3.40
CA ILE A 167 -11.71 -3.55 -3.72
C ILE A 167 -11.95 -3.56 -5.23
N TYR A 168 -11.86 -2.40 -5.88
CA TYR A 168 -12.36 -2.22 -7.24
C TYR A 168 -11.32 -2.46 -8.33
N TYR A 169 -10.02 -2.37 -8.02
CA TYR A 169 -8.95 -2.52 -9.02
C TYR A 169 -8.09 -3.78 -8.82
N ASN A 170 -7.52 -3.96 -7.62
CA ASN A 170 -6.55 -5.04 -7.35
C ASN A 170 -7.15 -6.45 -7.32
N GLY A 171 -8.46 -6.59 -7.23
CA GLY A 171 -9.12 -7.87 -6.92
C GLY A 171 -9.38 -8.76 -8.11
N PHE A 172 -9.20 -8.29 -9.34
CA PHE A 172 -9.64 -8.93 -10.59
C PHE A 172 -11.15 -9.19 -10.69
N TYR A 173 -11.92 -8.96 -9.64
CA TYR A 173 -13.38 -9.14 -9.67
C TYR A 173 -14.07 -8.20 -10.66
N PHE A 174 -13.54 -6.98 -10.79
CA PHE A 174 -14.03 -5.96 -11.71
C PHE A 174 -13.27 -5.92 -13.04
N GLU A 175 -12.35 -6.86 -13.29
CA GLU A 175 -11.58 -6.88 -14.54
C GLU A 175 -12.45 -6.87 -15.81
N PRO A 176 -13.56 -7.65 -15.91
CA PRO A 176 -14.47 -7.56 -17.06
C PRO A 176 -15.08 -6.18 -17.24
N LEU A 177 -15.46 -5.51 -16.12
CA LEU A 177 -16.00 -4.14 -16.17
C LEU A 177 -14.92 -3.14 -16.58
N ILE A 178 -13.71 -3.26 -16.02
CA ILE A 178 -12.57 -2.40 -16.37
C ILE A 178 -12.28 -2.48 -17.87
N ARG A 179 -12.20 -3.69 -18.42
CA ARG A 179 -12.01 -3.90 -19.87
C ARG A 179 -13.15 -3.31 -20.70
N PHE A 180 -14.40 -3.45 -20.24
CA PHE A 180 -15.54 -2.84 -20.90
C PHE A 180 -15.43 -1.31 -20.92
N LEU A 181 -15.07 -0.69 -19.80
CA LEU A 181 -14.87 0.76 -19.70
C LEU A 181 -13.75 1.24 -20.63
N GLU A 182 -12.59 0.58 -20.61
CA GLU A 182 -11.46 0.88 -21.49
C GLU A 182 -11.83 0.78 -22.97
N ASN A 183 -12.54 -0.28 -23.37
CA ASN A 183 -12.99 -0.49 -24.75
C ASN A 183 -14.02 0.57 -25.21
N ASN A 184 -14.69 1.22 -24.26
CA ASN A 184 -15.63 2.33 -24.54
C ASN A 184 -15.00 3.72 -24.31
N GLY A 185 -13.67 3.80 -24.20
CA GLY A 185 -12.94 5.06 -24.09
C GLY A 185 -13.03 5.73 -22.72
N VAL A 186 -13.48 5.03 -21.70
CA VAL A 186 -13.50 5.54 -20.32
C VAL A 186 -12.14 5.32 -19.68
N ARG A 187 -11.52 6.40 -19.24
CA ARG A 187 -10.25 6.33 -18.49
C ARG A 187 -10.49 5.79 -17.09
N ILE A 188 -9.72 4.77 -16.70
CA ILE A 188 -9.90 4.06 -15.44
C ILE A 188 -9.64 4.94 -14.22
N GLU A 189 -8.70 5.87 -14.31
CA GLU A 189 -8.45 6.83 -13.22
C GLU A 189 -9.65 7.77 -12.98
N VAL A 190 -10.42 8.11 -14.01
CA VAL A 190 -11.65 8.92 -13.87
C VAL A 190 -12.71 8.12 -13.13
N TRP A 191 -12.92 6.87 -13.56
CA TRP A 191 -13.86 5.96 -12.89
C TRP A 191 -13.50 5.71 -11.43
N LEU A 192 -12.23 5.38 -11.13
CA LEU A 192 -11.76 5.17 -9.76
C LEU A 192 -11.90 6.42 -8.89
N ASN A 193 -11.65 7.60 -9.47
CA ASN A 193 -11.78 8.86 -8.77
C ASN A 193 -13.25 9.16 -8.40
N GLN A 194 -14.16 8.85 -9.29
CA GLN A 194 -15.60 8.95 -9.03
C GLN A 194 -16.05 7.95 -7.95
N LEU A 195 -15.61 6.71 -8.02
CA LEU A 195 -15.91 5.71 -7.00
C LEU A 195 -15.40 6.15 -5.62
N ASP A 196 -14.17 6.66 -5.55
CA ASP A 196 -13.59 7.14 -4.30
C ASP A 196 -14.40 8.27 -3.65
N SER A 197 -15.02 9.13 -4.47
CA SER A 197 -15.89 10.20 -4.00
C SER A 197 -17.28 9.67 -3.60
N LEU A 198 -17.90 8.87 -4.47
CA LEU A 198 -19.31 8.46 -4.33
C LEU A 198 -19.53 7.37 -3.29
N VAL A 199 -18.54 6.52 -3.02
CA VAL A 199 -18.70 5.36 -2.12
C VAL A 199 -19.13 5.76 -0.71
N TYR A 200 -18.80 6.97 -0.27
CA TYR A 200 -19.17 7.50 1.04
C TYR A 200 -20.52 8.22 1.05
N GLU A 201 -20.87 8.87 -0.04
CA GLU A 201 -22.06 9.70 -0.11
C GLU A 201 -23.27 8.91 -0.64
N GLU A 202 -23.06 8.12 -1.68
CA GLU A 202 -24.13 7.45 -2.43
C GLU A 202 -24.03 5.92 -2.38
N GLY A 203 -22.96 5.35 -1.83
CA GLY A 203 -22.81 3.90 -1.66
C GLY A 203 -23.93 3.30 -0.82
N GLY A 204 -24.29 2.04 -1.08
CA GLY A 204 -25.23 1.28 -0.24
C GLY A 204 -24.78 1.19 1.22
N LEU A 205 -25.72 0.95 2.13
CA LEU A 205 -25.45 0.94 3.58
C LEU A 205 -24.27 0.05 3.98
N GLU A 206 -24.15 -1.11 3.36
CA GLU A 206 -23.09 -2.09 3.68
C GLU A 206 -21.72 -1.59 3.26
N ILE A 207 -21.57 -1.09 2.03
CA ILE A 207 -20.28 -0.57 1.57
C ILE A 207 -19.85 0.67 2.38
N ARG A 208 -20.76 1.57 2.68
CA ARG A 208 -20.46 2.72 3.57
C ARG A 208 -20.01 2.27 4.95
N LYS A 209 -20.64 1.23 5.51
CA LYS A 209 -20.24 0.65 6.79
C LYS A 209 -18.81 0.11 6.71
N ILE A 210 -18.45 -0.64 5.67
CA ILE A 210 -17.09 -1.17 5.45
C ILE A 210 -16.06 -0.04 5.47
N PHE A 211 -16.29 1.02 4.71
CA PHE A 211 -15.36 2.14 4.64
C PHE A 211 -15.26 2.94 5.95
N ASN A 212 -16.38 3.11 6.67
CA ASN A 212 -16.38 3.78 7.98
C ASN A 212 -15.67 2.94 9.05
N ASP A 213 -15.89 1.64 9.06
CA ASP A 213 -15.21 0.72 9.97
C ASP A 213 -13.71 0.66 9.67
N PHE A 214 -13.31 0.61 8.40
CA PHE A 214 -11.93 0.70 7.98
C PHE A 214 -11.26 1.99 8.45
N HIS A 215 -11.93 3.14 8.28
CA HIS A 215 -11.43 4.43 8.73
C HIS A 215 -11.17 4.43 10.23
N ARG A 216 -12.17 4.03 11.02
CA ARG A 216 -12.07 3.94 12.48
C ARG A 216 -10.96 2.98 12.93
N GLU A 217 -10.82 1.82 12.28
CA GLU A 217 -9.76 0.87 12.63
C GLU A 217 -8.37 1.37 12.20
N THR A 218 -8.26 2.12 11.09
CA THR A 218 -7.00 2.76 10.68
C THR A 218 -6.52 3.78 11.71
N GLU A 219 -7.43 4.54 12.35
CA GLU A 219 -7.07 5.43 13.45
C GLU A 219 -6.66 4.65 14.72
N ASN A 220 -7.39 3.58 15.03
CA ASN A 220 -7.22 2.81 16.27
C ASN A 220 -6.04 1.82 16.22
N GLU A 221 -5.46 1.53 15.06
CA GLU A 221 -4.27 0.66 14.97
C GLU A 221 -2.98 1.35 15.41
N LEU A 222 -3.01 2.68 15.59
CA LEU A 222 -1.84 3.51 15.84
C LEU A 222 -1.67 3.80 17.34
N PHE A 223 -0.54 3.37 17.89
CA PHE A 223 -0.17 3.60 19.29
C PHE A 223 0.88 4.70 19.36
N LYS A 224 0.79 5.53 20.41
CA LYS A 224 1.71 6.65 20.61
C LYS A 224 3.15 6.20 20.89
N THR A 225 3.31 5.11 21.62
CA THR A 225 4.63 4.55 21.95
C THR A 225 4.70 3.06 21.63
N HIS A 226 5.92 2.57 21.41
CA HIS A 226 6.18 1.14 21.27
C HIS A 226 5.65 0.35 22.49
N LYS A 227 5.86 0.91 23.69
CA LYS A 227 5.42 0.29 24.93
C LYS A 227 3.89 0.16 25.00
N ASP A 228 3.13 1.20 24.65
CA ASP A 228 1.67 1.15 24.65
C ASP A 228 1.15 0.04 23.73
N CYS A 229 1.78 -0.13 22.56
CA CYS A 229 1.42 -1.17 21.62
C CYS A 229 1.70 -2.58 22.20
N VAL A 230 2.87 -2.79 22.80
CA VAL A 230 3.23 -4.05 23.46
C VAL A 230 2.32 -4.34 24.64
N ASP A 231 2.06 -3.35 25.50
CA ASP A 231 1.18 -3.51 26.68
C ASP A 231 -0.23 -3.91 26.27
N PHE A 232 -0.80 -3.22 25.25
CA PHE A 232 -2.12 -3.53 24.71
C PHE A 232 -2.24 -4.99 24.26
N TYR A 233 -1.30 -5.46 23.42
CA TYR A 233 -1.35 -6.83 22.92
C TYR A 233 -0.92 -7.88 23.95
N SER A 234 -0.23 -7.49 25.02
CA SER A 234 0.16 -8.36 26.14
C SER A 234 -1.02 -8.72 27.04
N GLU A 235 -2.05 -7.88 27.11
CA GLU A 235 -3.28 -8.21 27.83
C GLU A 235 -3.94 -9.46 27.24
N GLU A 236 -4.34 -10.40 28.07
CA GLU A 236 -4.88 -11.68 27.61
C GLU A 236 -6.12 -11.52 26.69
N LYS A 237 -7.02 -10.60 27.03
CA LYS A 237 -8.20 -10.27 26.20
C LYS A 237 -7.78 -9.85 24.78
N ASN A 238 -6.82 -8.95 24.66
CA ASN A 238 -6.36 -8.41 23.38
C ASN A 238 -5.50 -9.42 22.62
N PHE A 239 -4.70 -10.24 23.32
CA PHE A 239 -3.96 -11.34 22.71
C PHE A 239 -4.90 -12.39 22.11
N GLN A 240 -6.01 -12.72 22.77
CA GLN A 240 -7.03 -13.63 22.21
C GLN A 240 -7.73 -13.01 20.99
N ARG A 241 -8.00 -11.70 21.00
CA ARG A 241 -8.54 -10.99 19.82
C ARG A 241 -7.54 -11.01 18.65
N LEU A 242 -6.25 -10.82 18.91
CA LEU A 242 -5.17 -10.91 17.94
C LEU A 242 -5.12 -12.31 17.30
N LYS A 243 -5.18 -13.37 18.11
CA LYS A 243 -5.23 -14.77 17.63
C LYS A 243 -6.44 -15.06 16.74
N ARG A 244 -7.57 -14.41 16.98
CA ARG A 244 -8.80 -14.54 16.18
C ARG A 244 -8.81 -13.62 14.96
N GLY A 245 -7.76 -12.84 14.71
CA GLY A 245 -7.69 -11.88 13.59
C GLY A 245 -8.63 -10.67 13.74
N GLN A 246 -9.13 -10.41 14.94
CA GLN A 246 -10.05 -9.29 15.21
C GLN A 246 -9.32 -7.95 15.34
N VAL A 247 -8.02 -7.97 15.63
CA VAL A 247 -7.13 -6.81 15.72
C VAL A 247 -5.74 -7.16 15.19
N GLY A 248 -4.92 -6.18 14.85
CA GLY A 248 -3.51 -6.37 14.47
C GLY A 248 -3.30 -7.08 13.13
N GLY A 249 -4.33 -7.15 12.29
CA GLY A 249 -4.26 -7.69 10.94
C GLY A 249 -3.97 -6.62 9.89
N ASN A 250 -3.78 -7.05 8.64
CA ASN A 250 -3.73 -6.14 7.51
C ASN A 250 -5.15 -5.64 7.19
N LEU A 251 -5.44 -4.38 7.52
CA LEU A 251 -6.78 -3.80 7.38
C LEU A 251 -7.27 -3.77 5.92
N LEU A 252 -6.40 -3.49 4.95
CA LEU A 252 -6.79 -3.49 3.54
C LEU A 252 -7.26 -4.89 3.10
N MET A 253 -6.56 -5.94 3.52
CA MET A 253 -6.95 -7.31 3.20
C MET A 253 -8.22 -7.75 3.94
N LYS A 254 -8.39 -7.34 5.20
CA LYS A 254 -9.58 -7.61 5.99
C LYS A 254 -10.82 -7.02 5.32
N TYR A 255 -10.80 -5.71 5.07
CA TYR A 255 -11.97 -5.01 4.54
C TYR A 255 -12.25 -5.30 3.06
N ARG A 256 -11.22 -5.65 2.29
CA ARG A 256 -11.43 -6.23 0.96
C ARG A 256 -12.19 -7.54 1.03
N ALA A 257 -11.85 -8.42 1.98
CA ALA A 257 -12.53 -9.70 2.13
C ALA A 257 -13.98 -9.54 2.62
N GLU A 258 -14.27 -8.47 3.40
CA GLU A 258 -15.63 -8.15 3.83
C GLU A 258 -16.48 -7.53 2.70
N ALA A 259 -15.84 -6.89 1.70
CA ALA A 259 -16.51 -6.25 0.57
C ALA A 259 -16.84 -7.21 -0.59
N ASN A 260 -16.22 -8.39 -0.64
CA ASN A 260 -16.38 -9.41 -1.67
C ASN A 260 -17.18 -10.62 -1.14
#